data_a3947a13b4b99780e84cce48137239dd
#
_entry.id   a3947a13b4b99780e84cce48137239dd
#
_cell.length_a   1.000
_cell.length_b   1.000
_cell.length_c   1.000
_cell.angle_alpha   90.00
_cell.angle_beta   90.00
_cell.angle_gamma   90.00
#
_symmetry.space_group_name_H-M   'P 1'
#
loop_
_entity.id
_entity.type
_entity.pdbx_description
1 polymer ?
#
loop_
_entity_poly.entity_id
_entity_poly.type
_entity_poly.pdbx_seq_one_letter_code
_entity_poly.pdbx_strand_id
1 'polypeptide(L)'
;RCIANSYPVPSVQTVASSYPQRHSAPSMERFEVVPLEHRALVAYLQERCIPAHIAKEKCKEAHYSVNGKPYFAVAFENVSGGWELRNRYFKGCRGRKDISYLPWARDGPSTECAVFEGFIDYLSALTLGIISGADAIILNSVVNVNKAVPYLKGYTAINCYLDNDTAGRTALTELTAIYGSTMIDSSTLYSEFNDLNVFLVTQSFTKNTLSNENK
;
A
#
# COMPACT_ATOMS: atom_id res chain seq x y z
N ARG A 1 50.82 56.88 -11.56
CA ARG A 1 49.83 56.56 -12.63
C ARG A 1 49.80 55.05 -12.77
N CYS A 2 48.79 54.40 -12.16
CA CYS A 2 48.57 52.94 -12.36
C CYS A 2 47.61 52.80 -13.52
N ILE A 3 48.00 52.00 -14.51
CA ILE A 3 47.20 51.67 -15.70
C ILE A 3 46.40 50.37 -15.30
N ALA A 4 45.07 50.47 -15.21
CA ALA A 4 44.21 49.32 -15.00
C ALA A 4 43.97 48.60 -16.32
N ASN A 5 44.48 47.38 -16.46
CA ASN A 5 44.16 46.48 -17.57
C ASN A 5 42.81 45.80 -17.29
N SER A 6 41.79 46.20 -18.01
CA SER A 6 40.48 45.52 -17.99
C SER A 6 40.49 44.35 -19.02
N TYR A 7 40.42 43.11 -18.50
CA TYR A 7 40.15 41.93 -19.34
C TYR A 7 38.64 41.81 -19.61
N PRO A 8 38.22 41.49 -20.82
CA PRO A 8 36.79 41.24 -21.12
C PRO A 8 36.34 39.90 -20.52
N VAL A 9 35.23 39.93 -19.76
CA VAL A 9 34.58 38.74 -19.25
C VAL A 9 33.85 38.06 -20.41
N PRO A 10 34.08 36.74 -20.68
CA PRO A 10 33.33 36.05 -21.72
C PRO A 10 31.86 35.88 -21.32
N SER A 11 30.97 36.28 -22.23
CA SER A 11 29.52 36.09 -22.05
C SER A 11 29.19 34.59 -22.06
N VAL A 12 28.64 34.10 -20.90
CA VAL A 12 28.10 32.77 -20.80
C VAL A 12 26.82 32.70 -21.62
N GLN A 13 26.87 32.03 -22.75
CA GLN A 13 25.67 31.65 -23.47
C GLN A 13 24.90 30.62 -22.69
N THR A 14 23.71 31.00 -22.19
CA THR A 14 22.76 30.12 -21.57
C THR A 14 22.22 29.13 -22.62
N VAL A 15 22.76 27.93 -22.63
CA VAL A 15 22.20 26.84 -23.44
C VAL A 15 20.85 26.47 -22.74
N ALA A 16 19.76 26.77 -23.42
CA ALA A 16 18.42 26.35 -22.99
C ALA A 16 18.39 24.81 -22.99
N SER A 17 18.48 24.21 -21.79
CA SER A 17 18.32 22.78 -21.59
C SER A 17 16.87 22.42 -21.88
N SER A 18 16.61 21.80 -23.02
CA SER A 18 15.33 21.19 -23.34
C SER A 18 15.20 19.87 -22.54
N TYR A 19 14.76 19.97 -21.30
CA TYR A 19 14.28 18.79 -20.60
C TYR A 19 13.05 18.25 -21.34
N PRO A 20 13.00 16.93 -21.64
CA PRO A 20 11.80 16.35 -22.23
C PRO A 20 10.63 16.61 -21.27
N GLN A 21 9.56 17.21 -21.80
CA GLN A 21 8.34 17.42 -21.05
C GLN A 21 7.89 16.06 -20.52
N ARG A 22 7.82 15.91 -19.19
CA ARG A 22 7.17 14.76 -18.56
C ARG A 22 5.72 14.77 -19.04
N HIS A 23 5.38 13.82 -19.92
CA HIS A 23 4.00 13.58 -20.28
C HIS A 23 3.25 13.35 -18.96
N SER A 24 2.31 14.22 -18.65
CA SER A 24 1.43 14.04 -17.49
C SER A 24 0.76 12.67 -17.62
N ALA A 25 0.80 11.87 -16.55
CA ALA A 25 0.09 10.59 -16.56
C ALA A 25 -1.38 10.84 -16.99
N PRO A 26 -1.95 9.98 -17.87
CA PRO A 26 -3.30 10.19 -18.36
C PRO A 26 -4.27 10.35 -17.19
N SER A 27 -5.08 11.40 -17.23
CA SER A 27 -6.01 11.73 -16.16
C SER A 27 -7.15 10.69 -16.11
N MET A 28 -7.50 10.25 -14.90
CA MET A 28 -8.70 9.46 -14.70
C MET A 28 -9.91 10.40 -14.71
N GLU A 29 -10.80 10.20 -15.67
CA GLU A 29 -12.03 10.97 -15.87
C GLU A 29 -13.24 10.14 -15.38
N ARG A 30 -14.36 10.81 -15.06
CA ARG A 30 -15.62 10.17 -14.65
C ARG A 30 -15.42 9.17 -13.51
N PHE A 31 -14.59 9.56 -12.53
CA PHE A 31 -14.24 8.70 -11.41
C PHE A 31 -15.41 8.61 -10.42
N GLU A 32 -15.91 7.40 -10.21
CA GLU A 32 -16.99 7.07 -9.30
C GLU A 32 -16.59 5.89 -8.42
N VAL A 33 -16.96 5.91 -7.14
CA VAL A 33 -16.72 4.84 -6.19
C VAL A 33 -18.04 4.33 -5.63
N VAL A 34 -18.27 3.03 -5.76
CA VAL A 34 -19.49 2.35 -5.35
C VAL A 34 -19.17 1.09 -4.51
N PRO A 35 -20.16 0.46 -3.86
CA PRO A 35 -19.94 -0.83 -3.19
C PRO A 35 -19.32 -1.87 -4.13
N LEU A 36 -18.42 -2.72 -3.60
CA LEU A 36 -17.74 -3.76 -4.37
C LEU A 36 -18.71 -4.89 -4.75
N GLU A 37 -19.17 -4.88 -6.01
CA GLU A 37 -20.10 -5.90 -6.56
C GLU A 37 -19.63 -6.47 -7.91
N HIS A 38 -18.67 -5.83 -8.58
CA HIS A 38 -18.20 -6.24 -9.89
C HIS A 38 -17.56 -7.63 -9.86
N ARG A 39 -18.15 -8.59 -10.58
CA ARG A 39 -17.79 -10.01 -10.53
C ARG A 39 -16.30 -10.27 -10.80
N ALA A 40 -15.71 -9.57 -11.77
CA ALA A 40 -14.29 -9.74 -12.09
C ALA A 40 -13.35 -9.22 -10.98
N LEU A 41 -13.75 -8.20 -10.20
CA LEU A 41 -12.98 -7.70 -9.07
C LEU A 41 -13.11 -8.65 -7.88
N VAL A 42 -14.30 -9.16 -7.61
CA VAL A 42 -14.51 -10.18 -6.58
C VAL A 42 -13.72 -11.44 -6.92
N ALA A 43 -13.77 -11.92 -8.16
CA ALA A 43 -12.98 -13.07 -8.61
C ALA A 43 -11.46 -12.82 -8.48
N TYR A 44 -10.97 -11.62 -8.83
CA TYR A 44 -9.58 -11.25 -8.64
C TYR A 44 -9.12 -11.35 -7.17
N LEU A 45 -9.96 -10.93 -6.21
CA LEU A 45 -9.64 -11.04 -4.79
C LEU A 45 -9.76 -12.49 -4.30
N GLN A 46 -10.72 -13.27 -4.82
CA GLN A 46 -10.84 -14.70 -4.52
C GLN A 46 -9.63 -15.52 -5.01
N GLU A 47 -9.06 -15.19 -6.17
CA GLU A 47 -7.81 -15.79 -6.65
C GLU A 47 -6.62 -15.51 -5.72
N ARG A 48 -6.70 -14.41 -4.95
CA ARG A 48 -5.76 -14.08 -3.87
C ARG A 48 -6.15 -14.67 -2.52
N CYS A 49 -7.08 -15.63 -2.53
CA CYS A 49 -7.63 -16.30 -1.35
C CYS A 49 -8.30 -15.35 -0.34
N ILE A 50 -8.75 -14.16 -0.77
CA ILE A 50 -9.50 -13.22 0.05
C ILE A 50 -10.98 -13.51 -0.09
N PRO A 51 -11.70 -13.88 0.99
CA PRO A 51 -13.13 -14.17 0.94
C PRO A 51 -13.96 -12.97 0.53
N ALA A 52 -15.01 -13.19 -0.26
CA ALA A 52 -15.85 -12.13 -0.80
C ALA A 52 -16.49 -11.25 0.30
N HIS A 53 -16.84 -11.80 1.46
CA HIS A 53 -17.41 -11.02 2.56
C HIS A 53 -16.39 -10.03 3.15
N ILE A 54 -15.12 -10.44 3.37
CA ILE A 54 -14.04 -9.55 3.81
C ILE A 54 -13.79 -8.46 2.75
N ALA A 55 -13.69 -8.87 1.49
CA ALA A 55 -13.46 -7.94 0.38
C ALA A 55 -14.55 -6.86 0.30
N LYS A 56 -15.83 -7.26 0.32
CA LYS A 56 -16.98 -6.35 0.24
C LYS A 56 -17.13 -5.44 1.46
N GLU A 57 -16.76 -5.91 2.64
CA GLU A 57 -16.78 -5.12 3.86
C GLU A 57 -15.71 -4.03 3.85
N LYS A 58 -14.50 -4.36 3.39
CA LYS A 58 -13.32 -3.49 3.53
C LYS A 58 -13.00 -2.67 2.29
N CYS A 59 -13.47 -3.08 1.11
CA CYS A 59 -13.16 -2.40 -0.15
C CYS A 59 -14.41 -1.84 -0.82
N LYS A 60 -14.17 -0.93 -1.73
CA LYS A 60 -15.13 -0.41 -2.71
C LYS A 60 -14.66 -0.81 -4.11
N GLU A 61 -15.43 -0.48 -5.13
CA GLU A 61 -14.97 -0.51 -6.50
C GLU A 61 -15.02 0.89 -7.10
N ALA A 62 -14.02 1.21 -7.92
CA ALA A 62 -13.95 2.44 -8.68
C ALA A 62 -14.21 2.16 -10.16
N HIS A 63 -15.06 2.99 -10.76
CA HIS A 63 -15.28 3.07 -12.21
C HIS A 63 -14.71 4.39 -12.71
N TYR A 64 -13.95 4.36 -13.78
CA TYR A 64 -13.32 5.57 -14.35
C TYR A 64 -13.04 5.39 -15.83
N SER A 65 -12.72 6.48 -16.53
CA SER A 65 -12.25 6.42 -17.90
C SER A 65 -10.86 7.02 -18.03
N VAL A 66 -10.10 6.52 -18.99
CA VAL A 66 -8.80 7.05 -19.40
C VAL A 66 -8.78 7.14 -20.91
N ASN A 67 -8.61 8.33 -21.46
CA ASN A 67 -8.70 8.59 -22.90
C ASN A 67 -10.00 8.02 -23.51
N GLY A 68 -11.12 8.23 -22.80
CA GLY A 68 -12.47 7.75 -23.22
C GLY A 68 -12.71 6.25 -23.06
N LYS A 69 -11.73 5.43 -22.67
CA LYS A 69 -11.91 3.99 -22.44
C LYS A 69 -12.30 3.74 -20.98
N PRO A 70 -13.32 2.90 -20.72
CA PRO A 70 -13.76 2.58 -19.37
C PRO A 70 -12.81 1.58 -18.68
N TYR A 71 -12.62 1.78 -17.37
CA TYR A 71 -11.84 0.92 -16.49
C TYR A 71 -12.55 0.75 -15.15
N PHE A 72 -12.18 -0.30 -14.43
CA PHE A 72 -12.64 -0.54 -13.07
C PHE A 72 -11.52 -1.17 -12.24
N ALA A 73 -11.53 -0.90 -10.94
CA ALA A 73 -10.56 -1.43 -9.99
C ALA A 73 -11.18 -1.59 -8.59
N VAL A 74 -10.62 -2.49 -7.78
CA VAL A 74 -10.83 -2.46 -6.33
C VAL A 74 -10.27 -1.13 -5.82
N ALA A 75 -11.03 -0.45 -4.98
CA ALA A 75 -10.69 0.84 -4.41
C ALA A 75 -10.61 0.75 -2.87
N PHE A 76 -9.52 1.26 -2.32
CA PHE A 76 -9.26 1.32 -0.89
C PHE A 76 -8.90 2.75 -0.49
N GLU A 77 -9.63 3.33 0.46
CA GLU A 77 -9.49 4.74 0.80
C GLU A 77 -8.28 5.00 1.70
N ASN A 78 -7.62 6.15 1.49
CA ASN A 78 -6.56 6.62 2.36
C ASN A 78 -7.00 7.85 3.18
N VAL A 79 -6.20 8.22 4.19
CA VAL A 79 -6.54 9.31 5.13
C VAL A 79 -6.64 10.70 4.50
N SER A 80 -6.15 10.88 3.28
CA SER A 80 -6.28 12.12 2.49
C SER A 80 -7.48 12.13 1.55
N GLY A 81 -8.39 11.15 1.62
CA GLY A 81 -9.51 10.98 0.69
C GLY A 81 -9.09 10.54 -0.72
N GLY A 82 -7.84 10.08 -0.88
CA GLY A 82 -7.37 9.42 -2.09
C GLY A 82 -7.76 7.94 -2.09
N TRP A 83 -7.73 7.32 -3.26
CA TRP A 83 -8.12 5.92 -3.46
C TRP A 83 -6.96 5.12 -4.03
N GLU A 84 -6.49 4.13 -3.30
CA GLU A 84 -5.59 3.12 -3.82
C GLU A 84 -6.39 2.15 -4.69
N LEU A 85 -5.92 1.95 -5.93
CA LEU A 85 -6.62 1.20 -6.96
C LEU A 85 -5.86 -0.05 -7.33
N ARG A 86 -6.56 -1.18 -7.40
CA ARG A 86 -5.96 -2.46 -7.76
C ARG A 86 -6.90 -3.31 -8.60
N ASN A 87 -6.37 -3.88 -9.66
CA ASN A 87 -6.97 -5.01 -10.35
C ASN A 87 -5.85 -5.94 -10.85
N ARG A 88 -6.18 -6.97 -11.64
CA ARG A 88 -5.18 -7.92 -12.17
C ARG A 88 -4.04 -7.25 -12.94
N TYR A 89 -4.29 -6.13 -13.58
CA TYR A 89 -3.39 -5.49 -14.55
C TYR A 89 -2.89 -4.11 -14.10
N PHE A 90 -3.43 -3.57 -13.01
CA PHE A 90 -3.18 -2.20 -12.62
C PHE A 90 -3.01 -2.04 -11.10
N LYS A 91 -2.00 -1.27 -10.71
CA LYS A 91 -1.79 -0.72 -9.37
C LYS A 91 -1.57 0.78 -9.51
N GLY A 92 -2.36 1.58 -8.81
CA GLY A 92 -2.25 3.03 -8.84
C GLY A 92 -3.03 3.70 -7.73
N CYS A 93 -3.05 5.03 -7.76
CA CYS A 93 -3.77 5.84 -6.80
C CYS A 93 -4.50 6.96 -7.53
N ARG A 94 -5.75 7.22 -7.15
CA ARG A 94 -6.51 8.40 -7.56
C ARG A 94 -6.53 9.42 -6.42
N GLY A 95 -6.10 10.63 -6.71
CA GLY A 95 -5.96 11.69 -5.70
C GLY A 95 -4.59 11.66 -5.02
N ARG A 96 -4.52 12.16 -3.78
CA ARG A 96 -3.29 12.24 -3.02
C ARG A 96 -2.89 10.87 -2.49
N LYS A 97 -1.64 10.47 -2.72
CA LYS A 97 -1.07 9.27 -2.10
C LYS A 97 -0.84 9.49 -0.62
N ASP A 98 -1.40 8.62 0.20
CA ASP A 98 -1.25 8.65 1.65
C ASP A 98 -1.39 7.26 2.25
N ILE A 99 -1.20 7.16 3.57
CA ILE A 99 -1.48 5.95 4.34
C ILE A 99 -2.99 5.75 4.49
N SER A 100 -3.41 4.52 4.78
CA SER A 100 -4.76 4.26 5.30
C SER A 100 -4.67 3.91 6.79
N TYR A 101 -5.61 4.41 7.59
CA TYR A 101 -5.72 4.12 9.01
C TYR A 101 -7.11 3.57 9.32
N LEU A 102 -7.15 2.40 9.95
CA LEU A 102 -8.37 1.68 10.28
C LEU A 102 -8.37 1.37 11.78
N PRO A 103 -9.11 2.14 12.58
CA PRO A 103 -9.23 1.88 13.99
C PRO A 103 -10.06 0.61 14.25
N TRP A 104 -9.67 -0.14 15.28
CA TRP A 104 -10.47 -1.26 15.81
C TRP A 104 -11.58 -0.71 16.69
N ALA A 105 -12.81 -0.66 16.15
CA ALA A 105 -13.91 0.10 16.75
C ALA A 105 -14.80 -0.70 17.74
N ARG A 106 -14.47 -1.98 18.09
CA ARG A 106 -15.43 -2.83 18.83
C ARG A 106 -15.42 -2.63 20.34
N ASP A 107 -14.24 -2.46 20.97
CA ASP A 107 -14.12 -2.55 22.44
C ASP A 107 -13.35 -1.36 23.06
N GLY A 108 -13.31 -0.20 22.41
CA GLY A 108 -12.54 0.97 22.81
C GLY A 108 -11.21 1.11 22.05
N PRO A 109 -10.35 2.08 22.44
CA PRO A 109 -9.06 2.31 21.77
C PRO A 109 -8.15 1.10 21.89
N SER A 110 -7.58 0.64 20.77
CA SER A 110 -6.59 -0.43 20.80
C SER A 110 -5.25 0.06 21.35
N THR A 111 -4.56 -0.81 22.09
CA THR A 111 -3.17 -0.60 22.50
C THR A 111 -2.17 -1.22 21.53
N GLU A 112 -2.64 -1.93 20.50
CA GLU A 112 -1.86 -2.60 19.49
C GLU A 112 -2.18 -2.07 18.08
N CYS A 113 -1.16 -2.02 17.23
CA CYS A 113 -1.31 -1.62 15.83
C CYS A 113 -0.62 -2.64 14.92
N ALA A 114 -1.25 -2.96 13.79
CA ALA A 114 -0.65 -3.74 12.72
C ALA A 114 -0.30 -2.82 11.54
N VAL A 115 0.92 -2.90 11.01
CA VAL A 115 1.41 -2.10 9.89
C VAL A 115 1.61 -2.99 8.68
N PHE A 116 1.06 -2.60 7.53
CA PHE A 116 1.12 -3.33 6.26
C PHE A 116 1.71 -2.45 5.16
N GLU A 117 2.38 -3.08 4.16
CA GLU A 117 2.81 -2.33 2.99
C GLU A 117 1.63 -2.00 2.05
N GLY A 118 0.76 -2.97 1.78
CA GLY A 118 -0.39 -2.84 0.90
C GLY A 118 -1.71 -3.32 1.50
N PHE A 119 -2.83 -2.83 0.97
CA PHE A 119 -4.14 -3.25 1.49
C PHE A 119 -4.48 -4.72 1.19
N ILE A 120 -3.84 -5.34 0.20
CA ILE A 120 -4.00 -6.79 -0.07
C ILE A 120 -3.43 -7.61 1.09
N ASP A 121 -2.31 -7.20 1.68
CA ASP A 121 -1.70 -7.87 2.82
C ASP A 121 -2.54 -7.70 4.09
N TYR A 122 -3.12 -6.50 4.28
CA TYR A 122 -4.12 -6.27 5.32
C TYR A 122 -5.34 -7.20 5.18
N LEU A 123 -5.90 -7.35 3.96
CA LEU A 123 -7.00 -8.28 3.71
C LEU A 123 -6.58 -9.74 3.94
N SER A 124 -5.32 -10.08 3.63
CA SER A 124 -4.75 -11.39 3.90
C SER A 124 -4.64 -11.66 5.40
N ALA A 125 -4.20 -10.68 6.18
CA ALA A 125 -4.14 -10.78 7.64
C ALA A 125 -5.52 -10.96 8.27
N LEU A 126 -6.55 -10.27 7.78
CA LEU A 126 -7.95 -10.49 8.19
C LEU A 126 -8.42 -11.91 7.84
N THR A 127 -8.06 -12.40 6.66
CA THR A 127 -8.42 -13.76 6.21
C THR A 127 -7.75 -14.84 7.07
N LEU A 128 -6.50 -14.62 7.47
CA LEU A 128 -5.75 -15.51 8.36
C LEU A 128 -6.20 -15.40 9.83
N GLY A 129 -6.93 -14.34 10.20
CA GLY A 129 -7.35 -14.09 11.58
C GLY A 129 -6.21 -13.69 12.52
N ILE A 130 -5.08 -13.17 11.98
CA ILE A 130 -3.88 -12.84 12.77
C ILE A 130 -3.89 -11.41 13.33
N ILE A 131 -4.86 -10.59 12.96
CA ILE A 131 -5.04 -9.21 13.47
C ILE A 131 -6.44 -9.05 14.07
N SER A 132 -6.62 -9.48 15.31
CA SER A 132 -7.86 -9.28 16.06
C SER A 132 -7.59 -8.32 17.19
N GLY A 133 -8.40 -7.26 17.32
CA GLY A 133 -8.25 -6.28 18.40
C GLY A 133 -7.23 -5.16 18.14
N ALA A 134 -6.50 -5.20 17.04
CA ALA A 134 -5.48 -4.20 16.69
C ALA A 134 -5.99 -3.18 15.67
N ASP A 135 -5.59 -1.92 15.84
CA ASP A 135 -5.70 -0.92 14.77
C ASP A 135 -4.83 -1.32 13.58
N ALA A 136 -5.14 -0.86 12.38
CA ALA A 136 -4.33 -1.14 11.21
C ALA A 136 -3.89 0.14 10.50
N ILE A 137 -2.62 0.18 10.11
CA ILE A 137 -2.04 1.20 9.23
C ILE A 137 -1.52 0.51 7.97
N ILE A 138 -1.97 0.99 6.81
CA ILE A 138 -1.47 0.52 5.53
C ILE A 138 -0.67 1.67 4.91
N LEU A 139 0.60 1.41 4.62
CA LEU A 139 1.50 2.42 4.04
C LEU A 139 1.09 2.79 2.61
N ASN A 140 0.44 1.87 1.88
CA ASN A 140 0.12 1.97 0.45
C ASN A 140 1.36 2.11 -0.47
N SER A 141 2.49 2.40 0.11
CA SER A 141 3.85 2.37 -0.44
C SER A 141 4.83 2.67 0.69
N VAL A 142 6.00 2.05 0.69
CA VAL A 142 7.08 2.29 1.68
C VAL A 142 7.52 3.76 1.74
N VAL A 143 7.37 4.54 0.68
CA VAL A 143 7.68 5.98 0.69
C VAL A 143 6.80 6.80 1.65
N ASN A 144 5.71 6.23 2.15
CA ASN A 144 4.81 6.86 3.12
C ASN A 144 5.17 6.51 4.58
N VAL A 145 6.25 5.78 4.86
CA VAL A 145 6.67 5.40 6.23
C VAL A 145 6.63 6.60 7.19
N ASN A 146 7.22 7.73 6.81
CA ASN A 146 7.24 8.93 7.65
C ASN A 146 5.84 9.50 7.94
N LYS A 147 4.85 9.24 7.09
CA LYS A 147 3.46 9.65 7.33
C LYS A 147 2.76 8.76 8.35
N ALA A 148 3.19 7.51 8.51
CA ALA A 148 2.66 6.61 9.53
C ALA A 148 3.13 6.97 10.95
N VAL A 149 4.32 7.57 11.09
CA VAL A 149 4.92 7.90 12.40
C VAL A 149 3.97 8.63 13.35
N PRO A 150 3.24 9.69 12.97
CA PRO A 150 2.32 10.35 13.92
C PRO A 150 1.19 9.45 14.42
N TYR A 151 0.73 8.50 13.58
CA TYR A 151 -0.36 7.58 13.90
C TYR A 151 0.08 6.42 14.80
N LEU A 152 1.38 6.09 14.83
CA LEU A 152 1.92 4.99 15.62
C LEU A 152 2.24 5.36 17.07
N LYS A 153 2.02 6.61 17.47
CA LYS A 153 2.30 7.08 18.83
C LYS A 153 1.30 6.50 19.82
N GLY A 154 1.81 5.98 20.94
CA GLY A 154 1.00 5.53 22.07
C GLY A 154 0.61 4.05 22.05
N TYR A 155 0.89 3.31 20.98
CA TYR A 155 0.74 1.86 20.99
C TYR A 155 1.82 1.18 21.80
N THR A 156 1.46 0.11 22.50
CA THR A 156 2.37 -0.70 23.30
C THR A 156 3.02 -1.82 22.48
N ALA A 157 2.38 -2.21 21.39
CA ALA A 157 2.92 -3.17 20.41
C ALA A 157 2.55 -2.74 18.98
N ILE A 158 3.54 -2.75 18.09
CA ILE A 158 3.38 -2.42 16.66
C ILE A 158 3.90 -3.62 15.85
N ASN A 159 2.97 -4.41 15.34
CA ASN A 159 3.26 -5.60 14.55
C ASN A 159 3.43 -5.22 13.08
N CYS A 160 4.65 -5.33 12.54
CA CYS A 160 4.97 -4.97 11.15
C CYS A 160 4.91 -6.18 10.22
N TYR A 161 3.99 -6.13 9.27
CA TYR A 161 3.79 -7.10 8.19
C TYR A 161 4.19 -6.45 6.85
N LEU A 162 5.49 -6.14 6.70
CA LEU A 162 6.04 -5.52 5.49
C LEU A 162 6.62 -6.58 4.56
N ASP A 163 6.81 -6.23 3.27
CA ASP A 163 7.36 -7.15 2.28
C ASP A 163 8.79 -7.58 2.64
N ASN A 164 9.16 -8.82 2.32
CA ASN A 164 10.49 -9.39 2.56
C ASN A 164 11.51 -8.98 1.48
N ASP A 165 11.30 -7.81 0.86
CA ASP A 165 12.24 -7.21 -0.08
C ASP A 165 13.11 -6.11 0.58
N THR A 166 14.02 -5.53 -0.20
CA THR A 166 14.93 -4.48 0.29
C THR A 166 14.16 -3.24 0.79
N ALA A 167 13.06 -2.88 0.13
CA ALA A 167 12.31 -1.68 0.46
C ALA A 167 11.52 -1.87 1.77
N GLY A 168 10.86 -3.01 1.95
CA GLY A 168 10.17 -3.37 3.19
C GLY A 168 11.12 -3.49 4.38
N ARG A 169 12.31 -4.10 4.19
CA ARG A 169 13.35 -4.18 5.22
C ARG A 169 13.90 -2.83 5.63
N THR A 170 14.09 -1.91 4.68
CA THR A 170 14.51 -0.54 4.98
C THR A 170 13.44 0.18 5.79
N ALA A 171 12.18 0.08 5.39
CA ALA A 171 11.06 0.69 6.10
C ALA A 171 10.92 0.16 7.53
N LEU A 172 11.07 -1.16 7.74
CA LEU A 172 11.09 -1.77 9.07
C LEU A 172 12.23 -1.22 9.93
N THR A 173 13.43 -1.08 9.36
CA THR A 173 14.59 -0.53 10.04
C THR A 173 14.35 0.92 10.49
N GLU A 174 13.77 1.76 9.62
CA GLU A 174 13.41 3.14 9.94
C GLU A 174 12.41 3.22 11.10
N LEU A 175 11.34 2.42 11.06
CA LEU A 175 10.35 2.37 12.13
C LEU A 175 10.94 1.83 13.45
N THR A 176 11.79 0.81 13.38
CA THR A 176 12.46 0.24 14.55
C THR A 176 13.40 1.24 15.22
N ALA A 177 14.07 2.08 14.43
CA ALA A 177 14.93 3.15 14.97
C ALA A 177 14.13 4.19 15.78
N ILE A 178 12.83 4.39 15.46
CA ILE A 178 11.96 5.34 16.17
C ILE A 178 11.29 4.72 17.40
N TYR A 179 10.81 3.47 17.28
CA TYR A 179 9.93 2.83 18.28
C TYR A 179 10.62 1.76 19.14
N GLY A 180 11.86 1.37 18.78
CA GLY A 180 12.66 0.41 19.56
C GLY A 180 11.95 -0.92 19.76
N SER A 181 11.88 -1.38 21.00
CA SER A 181 11.27 -2.67 21.38
C SER A 181 9.75 -2.76 21.21
N THR A 182 9.05 -1.64 21.00
CA THR A 182 7.62 -1.63 20.69
C THR A 182 7.35 -2.16 19.28
N MET A 183 8.33 -2.07 18.39
CA MET A 183 8.24 -2.58 17.02
C MET A 183 8.55 -4.08 16.99
N ILE A 184 7.64 -4.85 16.38
CA ILE A 184 7.73 -6.31 16.25
C ILE A 184 7.77 -6.65 14.76
N ASP A 185 8.83 -7.32 14.31
CA ASP A 185 8.92 -7.85 12.94
C ASP A 185 8.05 -9.09 12.80
N SER A 186 6.81 -8.91 12.34
CA SER A 186 5.86 -10.00 12.10
C SER A 186 6.00 -10.62 10.70
N SER A 187 6.88 -10.08 9.83
CA SER A 187 7.18 -10.65 8.52
C SER A 187 7.90 -12.00 8.62
N THR A 188 8.47 -12.31 9.77
CA THR A 188 9.05 -13.65 10.08
C THR A 188 8.06 -14.78 9.93
N LEU A 189 6.74 -14.51 10.08
CA LEU A 189 5.65 -15.47 9.83
C LEU A 189 5.70 -16.04 8.40
N TYR A 190 6.13 -15.22 7.45
CA TYR A 190 6.20 -15.55 6.02
C TYR A 190 7.60 -15.34 5.45
N SER A 191 8.64 -15.68 6.21
CA SER A 191 10.06 -15.48 5.83
C SER A 191 10.45 -16.12 4.50
N GLU A 192 9.80 -17.24 4.13
CA GLU A 192 9.99 -17.94 2.86
C GLU A 192 9.27 -17.30 1.66
N PHE A 193 8.47 -16.25 1.90
CA PHE A 193 7.63 -15.59 0.90
C PHE A 193 7.90 -14.10 0.86
N ASN A 194 7.67 -13.48 -0.31
CA ASN A 194 7.90 -12.05 -0.46
C ASN A 194 6.92 -11.20 0.36
N ASP A 195 5.66 -11.59 0.40
CA ASP A 195 4.59 -10.87 1.08
C ASP A 195 3.58 -11.81 1.74
N LEU A 196 2.72 -11.25 2.60
CA LEU A 196 1.73 -12.01 3.36
C LEU A 196 0.65 -12.62 2.45
N ASN A 197 0.33 -11.99 1.32
CA ASN A 197 -0.66 -12.56 0.41
C ASN A 197 -0.12 -13.79 -0.33
N VAL A 198 1.12 -13.80 -0.75
CA VAL A 198 1.76 -14.99 -1.34
C VAL A 198 1.77 -16.15 -0.35
N PHE A 199 2.07 -15.88 0.92
CA PHE A 199 1.97 -16.89 2.00
C PHE A 199 0.54 -17.43 2.13
N LEU A 200 -0.48 -16.58 2.24
CA LEU A 200 -1.89 -16.99 2.32
C LEU A 200 -2.30 -17.90 1.16
N VAL A 201 -1.97 -17.49 -0.07
CA VAL A 201 -2.30 -18.24 -1.29
C VAL A 201 -1.66 -19.63 -1.26
N THR A 202 -0.37 -19.71 -0.93
CA THR A 202 0.36 -20.98 -0.87
C THR A 202 -0.22 -21.93 0.20
N GLN A 203 -0.51 -21.41 1.40
CA GLN A 203 -1.13 -22.19 2.48
C GLN A 203 -2.51 -22.75 2.08
N SER A 204 -3.29 -21.97 1.34
CA SER A 204 -4.62 -22.38 0.89
C SER A 204 -4.57 -23.51 -0.14
N PHE A 205 -3.60 -23.49 -1.05
CA PHE A 205 -3.38 -24.57 -2.00
C PHE A 205 -2.94 -25.88 -1.31
N THR A 206 -2.01 -25.80 -0.36
CA THR A 206 -1.51 -26.98 0.38
C THR A 206 -2.63 -27.68 1.15
N LYS A 207 -3.50 -26.92 1.84
CA LYS A 207 -4.65 -27.48 2.56
C LYS A 207 -5.63 -28.19 1.63
N ASN A 208 -5.91 -27.65 0.45
CA ASN A 208 -6.82 -28.24 -0.52
C ASN A 208 -6.27 -29.54 -1.12
N THR A 209 -4.97 -29.64 -1.37
CA THR A 209 -4.32 -30.86 -1.88
C THR A 209 -4.42 -31.98 -0.86
N LEU A 210 -4.05 -31.73 0.40
CA LEU A 210 -4.12 -32.73 1.48
C LEU A 210 -5.55 -33.20 1.77
N SER A 211 -6.56 -32.32 1.59
CA SER A 211 -7.97 -32.68 1.78
C SER A 211 -8.52 -33.57 0.66
N ASN A 212 -7.92 -33.54 -0.52
CA ASN A 212 -8.32 -34.35 -1.67
C ASN A 212 -7.63 -35.73 -1.69
N GLU A 213 -6.46 -35.88 -1.08
CA GLU A 213 -5.74 -37.17 -0.96
C GLU A 213 -6.33 -38.06 0.13
N ASN A 214 -7.15 -37.53 1.03
CA ASN A 214 -7.80 -38.26 2.12
C ASN A 214 -9.26 -38.66 1.84
N LYS A 215 -9.72 -38.52 0.58
CA LYS A 215 -11.05 -38.97 0.11
C LYS A 215 -10.92 -40.08 -0.89
#